data_f7b6dc3bd81ac14f4039e9ba41aeacae
#
_entry.id   f7b6dc3bd81ac14f4039e9ba41aeacae
#
_cell.length_a   1.000
_cell.length_b   1.000
_cell.length_c   1.000
_cell.angle_alpha   90.00
_cell.angle_beta   90.00
_cell.angle_gamma   90.00
#
_symmetry.space_group_name_H-M   'P 1'
#
loop_
_entity.id
_entity.type
_entity.pdbx_description
1 polymer ?
#
loop_
_entity_poly.entity_id
_entity_poly.type
_entity_poly.pdbx_seq_one_letter_code
_entity_poly.pdbx_strand_id
1 'polypeptide(L)'
;MKNLSFVVVALLGIFVCSASAADVNGKWTADMPGRQGATMPATFDLKADGDKLTGSVTTQMGENPITDGKVSGGDISFKQKMSMNGNDVVMVYTGKLDGDKINFTRQREGADRKTEFVAKRSTT
;
A
#
# COMPACT_ATOMS: atom_id res chain seq x y z
N MET A 1 21.24 21.03 -36.45
CA MET A 1 21.91 19.85 -36.16
C MET A 1 22.17 19.60 -34.71
N LYS A 2 22.70 20.54 -34.02
CA LYS A 2 22.92 20.26 -32.66
C LYS A 2 21.73 20.16 -31.82
N ASN A 3 20.65 20.57 -32.27
CA ASN A 3 19.45 20.63 -31.49
C ASN A 3 18.89 19.32 -31.13
N LEU A 4 19.28 18.33 -31.83
CA LEU A 4 18.72 17.03 -31.60
C LEU A 4 18.87 16.51 -30.23
N SER A 5 19.95 16.80 -29.58
CA SER A 5 20.19 16.23 -28.31
C SER A 5 19.23 16.65 -27.24
N PHE A 6 18.65 17.79 -27.39
CA PHE A 6 17.71 18.22 -26.39
C PHE A 6 16.53 17.37 -26.25
N VAL A 7 16.02 16.92 -27.34
CA VAL A 7 14.80 16.16 -27.36
C VAL A 7 14.92 14.90 -26.57
N VAL A 8 16.06 14.32 -26.64
CA VAL A 8 16.28 13.07 -25.96
C VAL A 8 16.16 13.19 -24.47
N VAL A 9 16.66 14.28 -23.97
CA VAL A 9 16.65 14.46 -22.54
C VAL A 9 15.24 14.58 -22.00
N ALA A 10 14.42 15.26 -22.72
CA ALA A 10 13.05 15.44 -22.30
C ALA A 10 12.33 14.12 -22.16
N LEU A 11 12.59 13.22 -23.04
CA LEU A 11 11.95 11.93 -23.00
C LEU A 11 12.30 11.14 -21.79
N LEU A 12 13.53 11.22 -21.37
CA LEU A 12 13.95 10.48 -20.22
C LEU A 12 13.23 10.93 -18.97
N GLY A 13 13.03 12.20 -18.85
CA GLY A 13 12.35 12.70 -17.69
C GLY A 13 10.96 12.16 -17.56
N ILE A 14 10.24 12.10 -18.65
CA ILE A 14 8.88 11.61 -18.64
C ILE A 14 8.83 10.14 -18.29
N PHE A 15 9.77 9.41 -18.79
CA PHE A 15 9.80 8.00 -18.58
C PHE A 15 9.97 7.65 -17.09
N VAL A 16 10.76 8.40 -16.39
CA VAL A 16 10.98 8.17 -14.99
C VAL A 16 9.68 8.32 -14.18
N CYS A 17 8.87 9.27 -14.54
CA CYS A 17 7.62 9.48 -13.85
C CYS A 17 6.69 8.29 -13.96
N SER A 18 6.68 7.67 -15.10
CA SER A 18 5.82 6.51 -15.29
C SER A 18 6.21 5.36 -14.41
N ALA A 19 7.49 5.20 -14.20
CA ALA A 19 7.97 4.06 -13.44
C ALA A 19 7.51 4.08 -11.99
N SER A 20 7.40 5.25 -11.39
CA SER A 20 7.05 5.29 -9.99
C SER A 20 5.63 4.82 -9.70
N ALA A 21 4.72 4.98 -10.65
CA ALA A 21 3.35 4.53 -10.43
C ALA A 21 3.23 3.03 -10.36
N ALA A 22 4.14 2.31 -11.00
CA ALA A 22 4.08 0.86 -11.03
C ALA A 22 4.70 0.20 -9.81
N ASP A 23 5.39 0.96 -9.00
CA ASP A 23 6.15 0.38 -7.90
C ASP A 23 5.29 -0.19 -6.80
N VAL A 24 4.03 0.17 -6.72
CA VAL A 24 3.17 -0.35 -5.69
C VAL A 24 2.67 -1.75 -5.99
N ASN A 25 2.75 -2.19 -7.23
CA ASN A 25 2.29 -3.53 -7.61
C ASN A 25 3.17 -4.61 -7.01
N GLY A 26 2.54 -5.67 -6.54
CA GLY A 26 3.26 -6.83 -6.05
C GLY A 26 2.85 -7.21 -4.66
N LYS A 27 3.65 -8.06 -4.04
CA LYS A 27 3.40 -8.53 -2.69
C LYS A 27 4.31 -7.82 -1.71
N TRP A 28 3.72 -7.47 -0.58
CA TRP A 28 4.43 -6.79 0.49
C TRP A 28 4.17 -7.55 1.78
N THR A 29 5.15 -7.62 2.64
CA THR A 29 5.00 -8.31 3.93
C THR A 29 5.28 -7.34 5.06
N ALA A 30 4.57 -7.53 6.15
CA ALA A 30 4.71 -6.68 7.32
C ALA A 30 4.41 -7.47 8.58
N ASP A 31 5.01 -7.03 9.68
CA ASP A 31 4.66 -7.52 10.99
C ASP A 31 3.79 -6.45 11.63
N MET A 32 2.49 -6.70 11.66
CA MET A 32 1.57 -5.72 12.21
C MET A 32 1.55 -5.82 13.72
N PRO A 33 1.55 -4.68 14.43
CA PRO A 33 1.45 -4.73 15.88
C PRO A 33 0.11 -5.31 16.30
N GLY A 34 0.14 -6.23 17.22
CA GLY A 34 -1.03 -6.84 17.78
C GLY A 34 -1.22 -6.46 19.23
N ARG A 35 -1.98 -7.26 19.93
CA ARG A 35 -2.24 -7.01 21.34
C ARG A 35 -1.04 -7.42 22.18
N GLN A 36 -0.82 -6.66 23.26
CA GLN A 36 0.18 -7.01 24.26
C GLN A 36 1.59 -7.16 23.71
N GLY A 37 1.93 -6.32 22.74
CA GLY A 37 3.27 -6.35 22.20
C GLY A 37 3.54 -7.46 21.21
N ALA A 38 2.57 -8.30 20.94
CA ALA A 38 2.72 -9.35 19.94
C ALA A 38 2.65 -8.75 18.54
N THR A 39 3.18 -9.47 17.57
CA THR A 39 3.06 -9.05 16.18
C THR A 39 2.35 -10.13 15.40
N MET A 40 1.74 -9.73 14.29
CA MET A 40 1.03 -10.63 13.41
C MET A 40 1.53 -10.41 11.99
N PRO A 41 2.05 -11.46 11.34
CA PRO A 41 2.52 -11.29 9.98
C PRO A 41 1.35 -11.09 9.03
N ALA A 42 1.54 -10.21 8.07
CA ALA A 42 0.53 -9.92 7.07
C ALA A 42 1.20 -9.83 5.71
N THR A 43 0.48 -10.28 4.70
CA THR A 43 0.93 -10.16 3.32
C THR A 43 -0.08 -9.30 2.57
N PHE A 44 0.42 -8.26 1.94
CA PHE A 44 -0.40 -7.36 1.15
C PHE A 44 -0.13 -7.65 -0.31
N ASP A 45 -1.16 -8.03 -1.04
CA ASP A 45 -1.06 -8.27 -2.48
C ASP A 45 -1.76 -7.09 -3.14
N LEU A 46 -1.00 -6.19 -3.74
CA LEU A 46 -1.51 -4.92 -4.22
C LEU A 46 -1.35 -4.80 -5.72
N LYS A 47 -2.35 -4.21 -6.34
CA LYS A 47 -2.32 -3.95 -7.77
C LYS A 47 -2.92 -2.58 -8.05
N ALA A 48 -2.15 -1.74 -8.71
CA ALA A 48 -2.59 -0.40 -9.10
C ALA A 48 -3.09 -0.43 -10.54
N ASP A 49 -4.20 0.23 -10.77
CA ASP A 49 -4.77 0.38 -12.10
C ASP A 49 -5.21 1.84 -12.23
N GLY A 50 -4.31 2.66 -12.74
CA GLY A 50 -4.55 4.10 -12.75
C GLY A 50 -4.56 4.62 -11.33
N ASP A 51 -5.67 5.23 -10.93
CA ASP A 51 -5.83 5.76 -9.60
C ASP A 51 -6.39 4.76 -8.62
N LYS A 52 -6.78 3.60 -9.08
CA LYS A 52 -7.41 2.60 -8.24
C LYS A 52 -6.42 1.58 -7.72
N LEU A 53 -6.62 1.17 -6.50
CA LEU A 53 -5.82 0.14 -5.89
C LEU A 53 -6.73 -1.02 -5.52
N THR A 54 -6.35 -2.22 -5.93
CA THR A 54 -7.09 -3.43 -5.60
C THR A 54 -6.13 -4.43 -4.99
N GLY A 55 -6.67 -5.46 -4.38
CA GLY A 55 -5.86 -6.50 -3.80
C GLY A 55 -6.47 -7.06 -2.54
N SER A 56 -5.63 -7.69 -1.74
CA SER A 56 -6.07 -8.34 -0.51
C SER A 56 -4.98 -8.28 0.55
N VAL A 57 -5.39 -8.51 1.78
CA VAL A 57 -4.49 -8.64 2.90
C VAL A 57 -4.70 -10.03 3.50
N THR A 58 -3.63 -10.79 3.59
CA THR A 58 -3.67 -12.14 4.14
C THR A 58 -2.95 -12.17 5.47
N THR A 59 -3.63 -12.69 6.48
CA THR A 59 -3.05 -12.90 7.81
C THR A 59 -3.37 -14.32 8.23
N GLN A 60 -2.97 -14.69 9.45
CA GLN A 60 -3.35 -16.02 9.95
C GLN A 60 -4.85 -16.16 10.11
N MET A 61 -5.59 -15.08 10.11
CA MET A 61 -7.06 -15.15 10.19
C MET A 61 -7.71 -15.32 8.82
N GLY A 62 -6.93 -15.32 7.76
CA GLY A 62 -7.44 -15.52 6.41
C GLY A 62 -7.14 -14.36 5.50
N GLU A 63 -7.70 -14.43 4.31
CA GLU A 63 -7.51 -13.41 3.28
C GLU A 63 -8.74 -12.52 3.21
N ASN A 64 -8.51 -11.22 3.25
CA ASN A 64 -9.59 -10.24 3.15
C ASN A 64 -9.28 -9.25 2.04
N PRO A 65 -10.25 -8.99 1.15
CA PRO A 65 -10.01 -8.01 0.09
C PRO A 65 -10.00 -6.61 0.64
N ILE A 66 -9.29 -5.72 -0.04
CA ILE A 66 -9.33 -4.31 0.30
C ILE A 66 -10.47 -3.65 -0.46
N THR A 67 -10.96 -2.54 0.05
CA THR A 67 -12.02 -1.76 -0.58
C THR A 67 -11.61 -0.30 -0.63
N ASP A 68 -12.24 0.46 -1.51
CA ASP A 68 -11.98 1.90 -1.66
C ASP A 68 -10.51 2.23 -1.80
N GLY A 69 -9.79 1.38 -2.54
CA GLY A 69 -8.37 1.58 -2.73
C GLY A 69 -8.06 2.70 -3.70
N LYS A 70 -7.10 3.53 -3.35
CA LYS A 70 -6.66 4.64 -4.17
C LYS A 70 -5.15 4.74 -4.13
N VAL A 71 -4.58 5.19 -5.24
CA VAL A 71 -3.17 5.44 -5.32
C VAL A 71 -2.97 6.78 -6.03
N SER A 72 -2.10 7.61 -5.48
CA SER A 72 -1.80 8.91 -6.05
C SER A 72 -0.33 9.22 -5.79
N GLY A 73 0.48 9.16 -6.83
CA GLY A 73 1.92 9.28 -6.67
C GLY A 73 2.43 8.20 -5.75
N GLY A 74 3.06 8.54 -4.69
CA GLY A 74 3.53 7.57 -3.71
C GLY A 74 2.58 7.32 -2.55
N ASP A 75 1.40 7.92 -2.59
CA ASP A 75 0.44 7.78 -1.50
C ASP A 75 -0.61 6.74 -1.84
N ILE A 76 -0.86 5.83 -0.92
CA ILE A 76 -1.89 4.81 -1.11
C ILE A 76 -2.83 4.82 0.08
N SER A 77 -4.07 4.44 -0.18
CA SER A 77 -5.06 4.31 0.88
C SER A 77 -6.07 3.25 0.52
N PHE A 78 -6.60 2.57 1.50
CA PHE A 78 -7.66 1.61 1.29
C PHE A 78 -8.35 1.34 2.62
N LYS A 79 -9.47 0.66 2.53
CA LYS A 79 -10.23 0.26 3.70
C LYS A 79 -10.39 -1.26 3.70
N GLN A 80 -10.62 -1.78 4.87
CA GLN A 80 -10.84 -3.20 5.02
C GLN A 80 -11.95 -3.40 6.04
N LYS A 81 -12.99 -4.12 5.64
CA LYS A 81 -14.10 -4.40 6.52
C LYS A 81 -13.86 -5.73 7.22
N MET A 82 -13.98 -5.72 8.52
CA MET A 82 -13.74 -6.91 9.33
C MET A 82 -14.88 -7.11 10.28
N SER A 83 -15.11 -8.34 10.69
CA SER A 83 -16.11 -8.64 11.68
C SER A 83 -15.42 -9.01 12.98
N MET A 84 -15.73 -8.28 14.04
CA MET A 84 -15.16 -8.51 15.35
C MET A 84 -16.27 -8.63 16.37
N ASN A 85 -16.35 -9.77 17.02
CA ASN A 85 -17.38 -10.03 18.05
C ASN A 85 -18.79 -9.77 17.55
N GLY A 86 -19.05 -10.09 16.29
CA GLY A 86 -20.37 -9.89 15.71
C GLY A 86 -20.63 -8.49 15.19
N ASN A 87 -19.68 -7.59 15.33
CA ASN A 87 -19.82 -6.22 14.86
C ASN A 87 -18.91 -5.96 13.67
N ASP A 88 -19.40 -5.19 12.71
CA ASP A 88 -18.58 -4.82 11.56
C ASP A 88 -17.69 -3.64 11.94
N VAL A 89 -16.42 -3.79 11.62
CA VAL A 89 -15.42 -2.77 11.90
C VAL A 89 -14.73 -2.44 10.59
N VAL A 90 -14.51 -1.17 10.34
CA VAL A 90 -13.78 -0.73 9.16
C VAL A 90 -12.42 -0.21 9.59
N MET A 91 -11.38 -0.79 8.99
CA MET A 91 -10.02 -0.33 9.23
C MET A 91 -9.59 0.50 8.03
N VAL A 92 -9.02 1.65 8.29
CA VAL A 92 -8.53 2.55 7.25
C VAL A 92 -7.02 2.48 7.23
N TYR A 93 -6.46 2.19 6.07
CA TYR A 93 -5.02 2.12 5.89
C TYR A 93 -4.59 3.26 4.99
N THR A 94 -3.56 3.96 5.40
CA THR A 94 -2.89 4.92 4.53
C THR A 94 -1.42 4.56 4.51
N GLY A 95 -0.79 4.73 3.37
CA GLY A 95 0.60 4.35 3.24
C GLY A 95 1.34 5.29 2.33
N LYS A 96 2.64 5.32 2.52
CA LYS A 96 3.53 6.11 1.70
C LYS A 96 4.62 5.20 1.17
N LEU A 97 4.74 5.16 -0.14
CA LEU A 97 5.73 4.34 -0.80
C LEU A 97 7.11 4.97 -0.68
N ASP A 98 8.07 4.19 -0.26
CA ASP A 98 9.44 4.65 -0.10
C ASP A 98 10.37 3.52 -0.58
N GLY A 99 10.67 3.53 -1.88
CA GLY A 99 11.49 2.49 -2.47
C GLY A 99 10.83 1.13 -2.36
N ASP A 100 11.45 0.22 -1.65
CA ASP A 100 10.93 -1.13 -1.45
C ASP A 100 10.14 -1.28 -0.16
N LYS A 101 9.75 -0.17 0.43
CA LYS A 101 8.98 -0.17 1.68
C LYS A 101 7.74 0.68 1.52
N ILE A 102 6.72 0.36 2.30
CA ILE A 102 5.55 1.22 2.43
C ILE A 102 5.38 1.50 3.92
N ASN A 103 5.35 2.78 4.26
CA ASN A 103 5.09 3.18 5.65
C ASN A 103 3.59 3.31 5.82
N PHE A 104 3.00 2.37 6.54
CA PHE A 104 1.56 2.32 6.72
C PHE A 104 1.13 2.89 8.05
N THR A 105 -0.05 3.51 8.04
CA THR A 105 -0.76 3.89 9.25
C THR A 105 -2.13 3.22 9.18
N ARG A 106 -2.51 2.54 10.22
CA ARG A 106 -3.79 1.86 10.31
C ARG A 106 -4.60 2.47 11.43
N GLN A 107 -5.87 2.75 11.15
CA GLN A 107 -6.76 3.38 12.10
C GLN A 107 -8.14 2.78 11.95
N ARG A 108 -8.77 2.43 13.06
CA ARG A 108 -10.15 1.99 13.04
C ARG A 108 -11.02 3.20 12.80
N GLU A 109 -11.97 3.08 11.87
CA GLU A 109 -12.86 4.18 11.54
C GLU A 109 -13.66 4.60 12.77
N GLY A 110 -13.65 5.88 13.07
CA GLY A 110 -14.31 6.39 14.25
C GLY A 110 -13.49 6.39 15.52
N ALA A 111 -12.27 5.87 15.48
CA ALA A 111 -11.39 5.87 16.64
C ALA A 111 -10.25 6.85 16.44
N ASP A 112 -9.66 7.30 17.54
CA ASP A 112 -8.54 8.22 17.49
C ASP A 112 -7.19 7.53 17.44
N ARG A 113 -7.16 6.26 17.79
CA ARG A 113 -5.90 5.53 17.91
C ARG A 113 -5.38 5.11 16.55
N LYS A 114 -4.12 5.37 16.32
CA LYS A 114 -3.46 4.98 15.07
C LYS A 114 -2.33 4.02 15.37
N THR A 115 -2.10 3.10 14.46
CA THR A 115 -1.00 2.16 14.56
C THR A 115 -0.14 2.30 13.31
N GLU A 116 1.16 2.39 13.49
CA GLU A 116 2.09 2.51 12.38
C GLU A 116 2.90 1.25 12.22
N PHE A 117 3.17 0.87 10.99
CA PHE A 117 4.01 -0.28 10.69
C PHE A 117 4.60 -0.13 9.29
N VAL A 118 5.61 -0.91 8.99
CA VAL A 118 6.30 -0.85 7.70
C VAL A 118 6.13 -2.17 6.99
N ALA A 119 5.71 -2.10 5.72
CA ALA A 119 5.67 -3.26 4.86
C ALA A 119 6.88 -3.23 3.94
N LYS A 120 7.42 -4.40 3.65
CA LYS A 120 8.56 -4.51 2.75
C LYS A 120 8.17 -5.36 1.56
N ARG A 121 8.76 -5.05 0.42
CA ARG A 121 8.49 -5.80 -0.78
C ARG A 121 8.96 -7.25 -0.60
N SER A 122 8.09 -8.18 -0.90
CA SER A 122 8.42 -9.59 -0.82
C SER A 122 9.34 -9.96 -1.98
N THR A 123 10.40 -10.67 -1.69
CA THR A 123 11.37 -11.05 -2.71
C THR A 123 11.19 -12.49 -3.17
N THR A 124 10.26 -13.20 -2.63
CA THR A 124 10.07 -14.62 -3.02
C THR A 124 8.88 -14.81 -3.92
#